data_e37a537c851c93e8b7c97c4a1ca0b01b
#
_entry.id   e37a537c851c93e8b7c97c4a1ca0b01b
#
_cell.length_a   1.000
_cell.length_b   1.000
_cell.length_c   1.000
_cell.angle_alpha   90.00
_cell.angle_beta   90.00
_cell.angle_gamma   90.00
#
_symmetry.space_group_name_H-M   'P 1'
#
loop_
_entity.id
_entity.type
_entity.pdbx_description
1 polymer ?
#
loop_
_entity_poly.entity_id
_entity_poly.type
_entity_poly.pdbx_seq_one_letter_code
_entity_poly.pdbx_strand_id
1 'polypeptide(L)'
;MKENDDVIIDEEGGDGEGSDGGTGLVKKLRERLKESQEKAQEYLTGWQKERADLVNARKRDQTEKEEFLKHAGERVIMDIIPSLDSFDMAMGNKESWEKLPSEWTKGIEYIYSQLLTALENHGIKRIYPLHQTFDPTEHEAIEMVPTEKQEDDNKVLSVIQPGYTLHGKPIRSAKVRVGDFGTTDKLTG
;
A
#
# COMPACT_ATOMS: atom_id res chain seq x y z
N MET A 1 0.56 -12.36 42.20
CA MET A 1 0.49 -12.03 43.62
C MET A 1 -0.94 -12.31 44.02
N LYS A 2 -1.16 -13.43 44.73
CA LYS A 2 -2.49 -13.92 45.18
C LYS A 2 -2.76 -13.27 46.51
N GLU A 3 -3.68 -12.35 46.58
CA GLU A 3 -4.32 -11.99 47.81
C GLU A 3 -5.50 -12.93 48.01
N ASN A 4 -5.31 -13.93 48.89
CA ASN A 4 -6.38 -14.70 49.47
C ASN A 4 -7.08 -13.77 50.47
N ASP A 5 -8.24 -13.24 50.10
CA ASP A 5 -9.19 -12.76 51.12
C ASP A 5 -9.81 -13.99 51.78
N ASP A 6 -9.12 -14.48 52.80
CA ASP A 6 -9.67 -15.47 53.70
C ASP A 6 -10.86 -14.81 54.41
N VAL A 7 -12.05 -15.30 54.08
CA VAL A 7 -13.27 -14.97 54.82
C VAL A 7 -13.16 -15.61 56.19
N ILE A 8 -12.70 -14.84 57.16
CA ILE A 8 -12.76 -15.24 58.59
C ILE A 8 -14.24 -15.24 58.96
N ILE A 9 -14.80 -16.44 59.11
CA ILE A 9 -16.09 -16.63 59.72
C ILE A 9 -15.79 -16.68 61.23
N ASP A 10 -15.94 -15.58 61.93
CA ASP A 10 -15.95 -15.58 63.39
C ASP A 10 -17.22 -16.29 63.83
N GLU A 11 -17.06 -17.60 64.24
CA GLU A 11 -18.04 -18.31 64.99
C GLU A 11 -17.95 -17.83 66.45
N GLU A 12 -18.52 -16.69 66.79
CA GLU A 12 -18.86 -16.44 68.21
C GLU A 12 -20.25 -17.00 68.45
N GLY A 13 -20.24 -18.05 69.22
CA GLY A 13 -21.43 -18.65 69.84
C GLY A 13 -22.10 -17.69 70.75
N GLY A 14 -23.37 -17.47 70.56
CA GLY A 14 -24.28 -16.70 71.38
C GLY A 14 -25.69 -17.21 71.18
N ASP A 15 -26.10 -18.11 72.12
CA ASP A 15 -27.51 -18.47 72.36
C ASP A 15 -28.33 -17.21 72.60
N GLY A 16 -29.35 -16.93 71.78
CA GLY A 16 -30.27 -15.83 72.06
C GLY A 16 -31.16 -15.49 70.90
N GLU A 17 -32.38 -15.88 70.96
CA GLU A 17 -33.63 -15.40 70.36
C GLU A 17 -33.50 -14.21 69.39
N GLY A 18 -33.82 -14.39 68.12
CA GLY A 18 -34.06 -13.30 67.19
C GLY A 18 -34.02 -13.72 65.74
N SER A 19 -35.15 -14.11 65.15
CA SER A 19 -35.31 -14.49 63.75
C SER A 19 -35.02 -13.36 62.75
N ASP A 20 -34.44 -12.24 63.17
CA ASP A 20 -34.14 -11.05 62.38
C ASP A 20 -32.66 -10.97 61.90
N GLY A 21 -31.72 -11.60 62.64
CA GLY A 21 -30.30 -11.55 62.26
C GLY A 21 -29.95 -12.33 60.99
N GLY A 22 -30.66 -13.45 60.75
CA GLY A 22 -30.41 -14.31 59.58
C GLY A 22 -30.86 -13.65 58.26
N THR A 23 -31.96 -12.91 58.30
CA THR A 23 -32.48 -12.20 57.13
C THR A 23 -31.56 -11.06 56.70
N GLY A 24 -30.98 -10.33 57.66
CA GLY A 24 -30.01 -9.24 57.38
C GLY A 24 -28.70 -9.76 56.76
N LEU A 25 -28.17 -10.89 57.25
CA LEU A 25 -26.95 -11.51 56.73
C LEU A 25 -27.18 -12.03 55.30
N VAL A 26 -28.29 -12.74 55.06
CA VAL A 26 -28.65 -13.24 53.74
C VAL A 26 -28.81 -12.08 52.72
N LYS A 27 -29.42 -10.98 53.15
CA LYS A 27 -29.55 -9.76 52.28
C LYS A 27 -28.17 -9.20 51.93
N LYS A 28 -27.26 -9.03 52.89
CA LYS A 28 -25.90 -8.52 52.68
C LYS A 28 -25.07 -9.46 51.78
N LEU A 29 -25.19 -10.77 51.94
CA LEU A 29 -24.53 -11.74 51.08
C LEU A 29 -25.08 -11.68 49.62
N ARG A 30 -26.38 -11.52 49.44
CA ARG A 30 -26.99 -11.35 48.10
C ARG A 30 -26.52 -10.06 47.43
N GLU A 31 -26.40 -8.98 48.17
CA GLU A 31 -25.88 -7.71 47.64
C GLU A 31 -24.41 -7.86 47.19
N ARG A 32 -23.55 -8.46 48.03
CA ARG A 32 -22.16 -8.74 47.66
C ARG A 32 -22.03 -9.67 46.46
N LEU A 33 -22.88 -10.71 46.39
CA LEU A 33 -22.90 -11.64 45.26
C LEU A 33 -23.28 -10.90 43.98
N LYS A 34 -24.30 -10.02 44.04
CA LYS A 34 -24.74 -9.22 42.92
C LYS A 34 -23.63 -8.27 42.44
N GLU A 35 -22.98 -7.55 43.36
CA GLU A 35 -21.85 -6.68 43.05
C GLU A 35 -20.67 -7.44 42.39
N SER A 36 -20.38 -8.64 42.91
CA SER A 36 -19.33 -9.50 42.35
C SER A 36 -19.68 -9.98 40.95
N GLN A 37 -20.95 -10.37 40.74
CA GLN A 37 -21.43 -10.77 39.41
C GLN A 37 -21.39 -9.60 38.40
N GLU A 38 -21.80 -8.40 38.81
CA GLU A 38 -21.75 -7.20 37.99
C GLU A 38 -20.30 -6.88 37.58
N LYS A 39 -19.37 -6.91 38.55
CA LYS A 39 -17.94 -6.71 38.27
C LYS A 39 -17.37 -7.80 37.35
N ALA A 40 -17.74 -9.05 37.58
CA ALA A 40 -17.30 -10.17 36.73
C ALA A 40 -17.81 -9.99 35.29
N GLN A 41 -19.05 -9.56 35.12
CA GLN A 41 -19.64 -9.28 33.82
C GLN A 41 -18.94 -8.07 33.11
N GLU A 42 -18.64 -7.03 33.88
CA GLU A 42 -17.90 -5.85 33.34
C GLU A 42 -16.50 -6.26 32.88
N TYR A 43 -15.76 -7.03 33.71
CA TYR A 43 -14.45 -7.54 33.32
C TYR A 43 -14.51 -8.47 32.11
N LEU A 44 -15.51 -9.34 32.03
CA LEU A 44 -15.71 -10.22 30.87
C LEU A 44 -15.94 -9.42 29.59
N THR A 45 -16.81 -8.40 29.67
CA THR A 45 -17.12 -7.54 28.53
C THR A 45 -15.91 -6.72 28.11
N GLY A 46 -15.18 -6.15 29.08
CA GLY A 46 -13.91 -5.47 28.85
C GLY A 46 -12.89 -6.38 28.18
N TRP A 47 -12.69 -7.59 28.71
CA TRP A 47 -11.77 -8.55 28.14
C TRP A 47 -12.14 -8.99 26.72
N GLN A 48 -13.43 -9.21 26.44
CA GLN A 48 -13.90 -9.53 25.09
C GLN A 48 -13.61 -8.40 24.11
N LYS A 49 -13.84 -7.14 24.51
CA LYS A 49 -13.53 -5.96 23.72
C LYS A 49 -12.02 -5.86 23.42
N GLU A 50 -11.19 -5.93 24.48
CA GLU A 50 -9.73 -5.88 24.33
C GLU A 50 -9.20 -6.99 23.42
N ARG A 51 -9.76 -8.19 23.54
CA ARG A 51 -9.41 -9.32 22.67
C ARG A 51 -9.78 -9.04 21.19
N ALA A 52 -10.96 -8.48 20.94
CA ALA A 52 -11.38 -8.11 19.61
C ALA A 52 -10.46 -7.01 19.02
N ASP A 53 -10.13 -6.00 19.81
CA ASP A 53 -9.24 -4.91 19.42
C ASP A 53 -7.83 -5.42 19.13
N LEU A 54 -7.31 -6.36 19.93
CA LEU A 54 -6.02 -7.00 19.67
C LEU A 54 -6.00 -7.79 18.37
N VAL A 55 -7.07 -8.54 18.06
CA VAL A 55 -7.18 -9.28 16.79
C VAL A 55 -7.20 -8.33 15.63
N ASN A 56 -7.97 -7.24 15.72
CA ASN A 56 -8.05 -6.20 14.68
C ASN A 56 -6.71 -5.47 14.51
N ALA A 57 -6.01 -5.15 15.59
CA ALA A 57 -4.68 -4.55 15.56
C ALA A 57 -3.68 -5.46 14.83
N ARG A 58 -3.60 -6.74 15.22
CA ARG A 58 -2.72 -7.72 14.57
C ARG A 58 -3.00 -7.87 13.08
N LYS A 59 -4.28 -7.84 12.68
CA LYS A 59 -4.66 -7.91 11.27
C LYS A 59 -4.18 -6.68 10.51
N ARG A 60 -4.32 -5.48 11.10
CA ARG A 60 -3.79 -4.24 10.50
C ARG A 60 -2.27 -4.27 10.37
N ASP A 61 -1.57 -4.61 11.45
CA ASP A 61 -0.11 -4.72 11.47
C ASP A 61 0.40 -5.69 10.38
N GLN A 62 -0.29 -6.82 10.20
CA GLN A 62 0.05 -7.78 9.16
C GLN A 62 -0.11 -7.18 7.76
N THR A 63 -1.22 -6.49 7.51
CA THR A 63 -1.49 -5.84 6.21
C THR A 63 -0.47 -4.73 5.94
N GLU A 64 -0.21 -3.87 6.92
CA GLU A 64 0.79 -2.80 6.82
C GLU A 64 2.19 -3.35 6.54
N LYS A 65 2.55 -4.45 7.22
CA LYS A 65 3.84 -5.12 6.97
C LYS A 65 3.94 -5.67 5.55
N GLU A 66 2.89 -6.30 5.04
CA GLU A 66 2.86 -6.81 3.67
C GLU A 66 2.96 -5.67 2.64
N GLU A 67 2.25 -4.56 2.85
CA GLU A 67 2.34 -3.37 2.00
C GLU A 67 3.73 -2.74 2.07
N PHE A 68 4.29 -2.61 3.27
CA PHE A 68 5.65 -2.09 3.45
C PHE A 68 6.68 -2.94 2.69
N LEU A 69 6.60 -4.28 2.80
CA LEU A 69 7.52 -5.17 2.09
C LEU A 69 7.37 -5.07 0.56
N LYS A 70 6.16 -4.87 0.03
CA LYS A 70 5.92 -4.67 -1.40
C LYS A 70 6.60 -3.39 -1.92
N HIS A 71 6.69 -2.35 -1.10
CA HIS A 71 7.23 -1.05 -1.50
C HIS A 71 8.63 -0.75 -0.95
N ALA A 72 9.18 -1.64 -0.12
CA ALA A 72 10.50 -1.42 0.50
C ALA A 72 11.65 -1.20 -0.50
N GLY A 73 11.51 -1.77 -1.71
CA GLY A 73 12.48 -1.62 -2.80
C GLY A 73 12.30 -0.37 -3.67
N GLU A 74 11.22 0.40 -3.51
CA GLU A 74 10.85 1.51 -4.40
C GLU A 74 11.98 2.54 -4.53
N ARG A 75 12.62 2.90 -3.42
CA ARG A 75 13.72 3.88 -3.41
C ARG A 75 14.93 3.40 -4.20
N VAL A 76 15.32 2.14 -4.02
CA VAL A 76 16.45 1.55 -4.77
C VAL A 76 16.14 1.50 -6.26
N ILE A 77 14.90 1.18 -6.60
CA ILE A 77 14.44 1.15 -7.99
C ILE A 77 14.50 2.54 -8.61
N MET A 78 14.04 3.56 -7.89
CA MET A 78 14.09 4.95 -8.36
C MET A 78 15.53 5.41 -8.62
N ASP A 79 16.51 4.91 -7.84
CA ASP A 79 17.93 5.21 -8.06
C ASP A 79 18.51 4.47 -9.28
N ILE A 80 17.94 3.32 -9.68
CA ILE A 80 18.36 2.53 -10.85
C ILE A 80 17.74 3.07 -12.14
N ILE A 81 16.53 3.59 -12.11
CA ILE A 81 15.78 4.07 -13.29
C ILE A 81 16.58 5.04 -14.16
N PRO A 82 17.35 6.02 -13.65
CA PRO A 82 18.18 6.90 -14.48
C PRO A 82 19.22 6.17 -15.32
N SER A 83 19.69 5.01 -14.83
CA SER A 83 20.62 4.18 -15.61
C SER A 83 19.91 3.51 -16.79
N LEU A 84 18.64 3.08 -16.61
CA LEU A 84 17.82 2.58 -17.70
C LEU A 84 17.53 3.65 -18.74
N ASP A 85 17.23 4.87 -18.31
CA ASP A 85 17.04 6.03 -19.23
C ASP A 85 18.30 6.29 -20.06
N SER A 86 19.48 6.13 -19.45
CA SER A 86 20.76 6.28 -20.14
C SER A 86 20.96 5.21 -21.23
N PHE A 87 20.56 3.96 -20.95
CA PHE A 87 20.54 2.90 -21.97
C PHE A 87 19.55 3.21 -23.09
N ASP A 88 18.32 3.65 -22.75
CA ASP A 88 17.31 4.04 -23.74
C ASP A 88 17.83 5.16 -24.66
N MET A 89 18.46 6.18 -24.07
CA MET A 89 19.04 7.30 -24.82
C MET A 89 20.20 6.86 -25.71
N ALA A 90 21.08 5.98 -25.22
CA ALA A 90 22.21 5.45 -26.01
C ALA A 90 21.72 4.62 -27.21
N MET A 91 20.75 3.72 -26.99
CA MET A 91 20.15 2.88 -28.03
C MET A 91 19.26 3.69 -29.00
N GLY A 92 18.62 4.77 -28.49
CA GLY A 92 17.78 5.67 -29.30
C GLY A 92 18.56 6.54 -30.28
N ASN A 93 19.87 6.77 -30.06
CA ASN A 93 20.74 7.48 -30.98
C ASN A 93 21.20 6.56 -32.12
N LYS A 94 20.31 6.38 -33.12
CA LYS A 94 20.52 5.46 -34.24
C LYS A 94 21.85 5.70 -34.96
N GLU A 95 22.22 6.95 -35.20
CA GLU A 95 23.43 7.30 -35.94
C GLU A 95 24.71 6.77 -35.23
N SER A 96 24.77 6.91 -33.91
CA SER A 96 25.90 6.42 -33.12
C SER A 96 25.82 4.91 -32.89
N TRP A 97 24.60 4.39 -32.70
CA TRP A 97 24.35 2.97 -32.43
C TRP A 97 24.70 2.08 -33.62
N GLU A 98 24.31 2.48 -34.84
CA GLU A 98 24.58 1.74 -36.09
C GLU A 98 26.08 1.71 -36.47
N LYS A 99 26.88 2.65 -35.94
CA LYS A 99 28.35 2.67 -36.15
C LYS A 99 29.10 1.65 -35.28
N LEU A 100 28.44 1.10 -34.25
CA LEU A 100 29.05 0.12 -33.36
C LEU A 100 29.06 -1.29 -34.01
N PRO A 101 30.05 -2.14 -33.68
CA PRO A 101 30.03 -3.52 -34.10
C PRO A 101 28.75 -4.24 -33.62
N SER A 102 28.11 -5.02 -34.50
CA SER A 102 26.83 -5.68 -34.21
C SER A 102 26.88 -6.65 -33.01
N GLU A 103 28.06 -7.20 -32.71
CA GLU A 103 28.26 -8.03 -31.52
C GLU A 103 28.13 -7.25 -30.21
N TRP A 104 28.61 -6.00 -30.21
CA TRP A 104 28.50 -5.11 -29.07
C TRP A 104 27.06 -4.64 -28.84
N THR A 105 26.37 -4.22 -29.90
CA THR A 105 24.98 -3.77 -29.80
C THR A 105 24.09 -4.88 -29.28
N LYS A 106 24.21 -6.11 -29.81
CA LYS A 106 23.47 -7.28 -29.33
C LYS A 106 23.80 -7.62 -27.87
N GLY A 107 25.08 -7.49 -27.47
CA GLY A 107 25.49 -7.72 -26.10
C GLY A 107 24.85 -6.75 -25.12
N ILE A 108 24.82 -5.46 -25.49
CA ILE A 108 24.20 -4.41 -24.65
C ILE A 108 22.67 -4.60 -24.59
N GLU A 109 22.01 -4.85 -25.74
CA GLU A 109 20.57 -5.14 -25.80
C GLU A 109 20.20 -6.37 -24.92
N TYR A 110 21.04 -7.38 -24.91
CA TYR A 110 20.83 -8.57 -24.09
C TYR A 110 20.94 -8.24 -22.59
N ILE A 111 21.96 -7.46 -22.18
CA ILE A 111 22.13 -7.01 -20.79
C ILE A 111 20.92 -6.16 -20.38
N TYR A 112 20.48 -5.24 -21.23
CA TYR A 112 19.34 -4.38 -20.98
C TYR A 112 18.04 -5.19 -20.81
N SER A 113 17.81 -6.19 -21.70
CA SER A 113 16.64 -7.07 -21.58
C SER A 113 16.65 -7.91 -20.30
N GLN A 114 17.81 -8.41 -19.89
CA GLN A 114 17.95 -9.12 -18.61
C GLN A 114 17.62 -8.22 -17.42
N LEU A 115 18.07 -6.96 -17.46
CA LEU A 115 17.79 -6.00 -16.40
C LEU A 115 16.28 -5.68 -16.31
N LEU A 116 15.62 -5.49 -17.44
CA LEU A 116 14.16 -5.31 -17.47
C LEU A 116 13.43 -6.56 -16.95
N THR A 117 13.84 -7.74 -17.35
CA THR A 117 13.26 -9.01 -16.85
C THR A 117 13.45 -9.16 -15.33
N ALA A 118 14.63 -8.80 -14.82
CA ALA A 118 14.87 -8.80 -13.37
C ALA A 118 13.92 -7.85 -12.64
N LEU A 119 13.71 -6.65 -13.17
CA LEU A 119 12.76 -5.68 -12.60
C LEU A 119 11.32 -6.20 -12.65
N GLU A 120 10.90 -6.81 -13.76
CA GLU A 120 9.56 -7.41 -13.90
C GLU A 120 9.31 -8.51 -12.87
N ASN A 121 10.31 -9.35 -12.59
CA ASN A 121 10.24 -10.38 -11.54
C ASN A 121 10.01 -9.79 -10.13
N HIS A 122 10.39 -8.53 -9.93
CA HIS A 122 10.14 -7.77 -8.71
C HIS A 122 8.87 -6.89 -8.76
N GLY A 123 8.01 -7.11 -9.76
CA GLY A 123 6.73 -6.42 -9.90
C GLY A 123 6.82 -5.01 -10.50
N ILE A 124 7.99 -4.66 -11.09
CA ILE A 124 8.18 -3.40 -11.79
C ILE A 124 7.85 -3.60 -13.25
N LYS A 125 6.97 -2.77 -13.80
CA LYS A 125 6.63 -2.80 -15.23
C LYS A 125 6.92 -1.45 -15.86
N ARG A 126 7.49 -1.49 -17.06
CA ARG A 126 7.73 -0.31 -17.88
C ARG A 126 6.45 0.18 -18.54
N ILE A 127 6.19 1.49 -18.48
CA ILE A 127 5.11 2.17 -19.17
C ILE A 127 5.71 2.80 -20.44
N TYR A 128 5.30 2.30 -21.61
CA TYR A 128 5.74 2.81 -22.90
C TYR A 128 4.52 2.95 -23.83
N PRO A 129 3.71 4.01 -23.67
CA PRO A 129 2.38 4.12 -24.22
C PRO A 129 2.35 4.66 -25.68
N LEU A 130 3.34 4.37 -26.50
CA LEU A 130 3.39 4.86 -27.87
C LEU A 130 2.12 4.47 -28.66
N HIS A 131 1.46 5.43 -29.29
CA HIS A 131 0.19 5.30 -30.01
C HIS A 131 -1.02 4.92 -29.18
N GLN A 132 -0.91 4.90 -27.86
CA GLN A 132 -2.05 4.70 -26.94
C GLN A 132 -2.71 6.03 -26.62
N THR A 133 -3.95 5.96 -26.11
CA THR A 133 -4.65 7.13 -25.59
C THR A 133 -3.92 7.68 -24.37
N PHE A 134 -3.82 8.98 -24.28
CA PHE A 134 -3.23 9.64 -23.11
C PHE A 134 -4.05 9.39 -21.85
N ASP A 135 -3.39 8.92 -20.80
CA ASP A 135 -3.98 8.70 -19.48
C ASP A 135 -3.21 9.54 -18.44
N PRO A 136 -3.85 10.56 -17.82
CA PRO A 136 -3.19 11.43 -16.84
C PRO A 136 -2.72 10.71 -15.58
N THR A 137 -3.20 9.48 -15.31
CA THR A 137 -2.80 8.70 -14.13
C THR A 137 -1.43 8.04 -14.30
N GLU A 138 -1.02 7.75 -15.51
CA GLU A 138 0.23 7.06 -15.85
C GLU A 138 1.18 7.91 -16.72
N HIS A 139 0.66 8.94 -17.39
CA HIS A 139 1.40 9.75 -18.36
C HIS A 139 1.46 11.22 -17.94
N GLU A 140 2.58 11.86 -18.26
CA GLU A 140 2.80 13.30 -18.12
C GLU A 140 3.00 13.91 -19.53
N ALA A 141 2.03 14.70 -20.00
CA ALA A 141 2.15 15.41 -21.27
C ALA A 141 3.13 16.59 -21.13
N ILE A 142 4.28 16.50 -21.79
CA ILE A 142 5.26 17.59 -21.83
C ILE A 142 4.91 18.60 -22.92
N GLU A 143 4.36 18.12 -24.03
CA GLU A 143 4.07 18.92 -25.19
C GLU A 143 2.81 18.41 -25.89
N MET A 144 1.93 19.34 -26.27
CA MET A 144 0.83 19.06 -27.17
C MET A 144 1.29 19.38 -28.61
N VAL A 145 1.24 18.39 -29.49
CA VAL A 145 1.72 18.49 -30.85
C VAL A 145 0.53 18.63 -31.79
N PRO A 146 0.41 19.74 -32.54
CA PRO A 146 -0.66 19.88 -33.51
C PRO A 146 -0.63 18.74 -34.53
N THR A 147 -1.78 18.12 -34.79
CA THR A 147 -1.91 17.04 -35.76
C THR A 147 -3.04 17.30 -36.74
N GLU A 148 -2.84 16.90 -37.99
CA GLU A 148 -3.84 16.98 -39.04
C GLU A 148 -4.79 15.77 -39.06
N LYS A 149 -4.44 14.73 -38.31
CA LYS A 149 -5.20 13.47 -38.24
C LYS A 149 -6.04 13.41 -36.98
N GLN A 150 -7.35 13.33 -37.16
CA GLN A 150 -8.28 13.13 -36.06
C GLN A 150 -7.99 11.81 -35.27
N GLU A 151 -7.39 10.81 -35.92
CA GLU A 151 -6.98 9.56 -35.30
C GLU A 151 -5.91 9.73 -34.22
N ASP A 152 -5.08 10.78 -34.33
CA ASP A 152 -3.97 11.07 -33.42
C ASP A 152 -4.36 12.02 -32.29
N ASP A 153 -5.60 12.48 -32.27
CA ASP A 153 -6.13 13.33 -31.21
C ASP A 153 -6.11 12.61 -29.87
N ASN A 154 -5.57 13.28 -28.86
CA ASN A 154 -5.39 12.74 -27.52
C ASN A 154 -4.61 11.41 -27.46
N LYS A 155 -3.76 11.13 -28.45
CA LYS A 155 -2.85 9.98 -28.46
C LYS A 155 -1.41 10.38 -28.21
N VAL A 156 -0.66 9.45 -27.63
CA VAL A 156 0.78 9.59 -27.43
C VAL A 156 1.50 9.42 -28.75
N LEU A 157 2.01 10.50 -29.31
CA LEU A 157 2.77 10.51 -30.57
C LEU A 157 4.23 10.11 -30.39
N SER A 158 4.80 10.43 -29.23
CA SER A 158 6.16 10.01 -28.88
C SER A 158 6.33 9.90 -27.37
N VAL A 159 7.17 8.96 -26.97
CA VAL A 159 7.59 8.77 -25.56
C VAL A 159 8.97 9.38 -25.42
N ILE A 160 9.08 10.45 -24.64
CA ILE A 160 10.35 11.13 -24.34
C ILE A 160 11.13 10.37 -23.28
N GLN A 161 10.39 9.90 -22.25
CA GLN A 161 10.95 9.16 -21.13
C GLN A 161 9.94 8.12 -20.67
N PRO A 162 10.29 6.83 -20.61
CA PRO A 162 9.40 5.80 -20.14
C PRO A 162 8.97 6.00 -18.69
N GLY A 163 7.75 5.59 -18.36
CA GLY A 163 7.29 5.47 -16.99
C GLY A 163 7.55 4.08 -16.40
N TYR A 164 7.29 3.94 -15.10
CA TYR A 164 7.38 2.66 -14.41
C TYR A 164 6.30 2.52 -13.34
N THR A 165 5.74 1.31 -13.22
CA THR A 165 4.87 0.93 -12.10
C THR A 165 5.57 -0.07 -11.20
N LEU A 166 5.24 -0.07 -9.91
CA LEU A 166 5.62 -1.11 -8.94
C LEU A 166 4.34 -1.74 -8.40
N HIS A 167 4.16 -3.04 -8.64
CA HIS A 167 2.95 -3.77 -8.27
C HIS A 167 1.64 -3.09 -8.74
N GLY A 168 1.67 -2.46 -9.92
CA GLY A 168 0.52 -1.75 -10.52
C GLY A 168 0.34 -0.30 -10.06
N LYS A 169 1.15 0.20 -9.12
CA LYS A 169 1.14 1.60 -8.70
C LYS A 169 2.21 2.38 -9.48
N PRO A 170 1.87 3.47 -10.16
CA PRO A 170 2.86 4.31 -10.83
C PRO A 170 3.87 4.89 -9.82
N ILE A 171 5.15 4.63 -10.05
CA ILE A 171 6.28 5.22 -9.30
C ILE A 171 6.95 6.33 -10.10
N ARG A 172 6.78 6.30 -11.44
CA ARG A 172 7.18 7.37 -12.34
C ARG A 172 6.26 7.38 -13.57
N SER A 173 5.63 8.50 -13.85
CA SER A 173 4.82 8.70 -15.08
C SER A 173 5.69 8.70 -16.33
N ALA A 174 5.15 8.23 -17.46
CA ALA A 174 5.81 8.34 -18.75
C ALA A 174 5.69 9.78 -19.27
N LYS A 175 6.81 10.40 -19.63
CA LYS A 175 6.82 11.72 -20.27
C LYS A 175 6.60 11.58 -21.77
N VAL A 176 5.52 12.20 -22.24
CA VAL A 176 5.03 11.97 -23.59
C VAL A 176 4.71 13.27 -24.33
N ARG A 177 4.69 13.19 -25.66
CA ARG A 177 4.06 14.19 -26.52
C ARG A 177 2.72 13.65 -26.98
N VAL A 178 1.69 14.48 -26.88
CA VAL A 178 0.30 14.11 -27.16
C VAL A 178 -0.20 14.88 -28.37
N GLY A 179 -0.91 14.21 -29.28
CA GLY A 179 -1.52 14.85 -30.43
C GLY A 179 -2.70 15.73 -30.03
N ASP A 180 -2.81 16.89 -30.66
CA ASP A 180 -3.91 17.84 -30.51
C ASP A 180 -4.45 18.19 -31.90
N PHE A 181 -5.63 17.70 -32.22
CA PHE A 181 -6.28 17.93 -33.51
C PHE A 181 -6.95 19.33 -33.62
N GLY A 182 -7.28 19.93 -32.45
CA GLY A 182 -8.05 21.19 -32.43
C GLY A 182 -7.23 22.48 -32.56
N THR A 183 -5.90 22.43 -32.48
CA THR A 183 -5.04 23.63 -32.44
C THR A 183 -4.63 24.13 -33.84
N THR A 184 -4.78 23.30 -34.87
CA THR A 184 -4.39 23.65 -36.25
C THR A 184 -5.25 24.77 -36.85
N ASP A 185 -6.51 24.92 -36.39
CA ASP A 185 -7.45 25.94 -36.91
C ASP A 185 -7.19 27.37 -36.40
N LYS A 186 -6.32 27.56 -35.39
CA LYS A 186 -6.06 28.90 -34.80
C LYS A 186 -4.85 29.62 -35.37
N LEU A 187 -4.05 28.97 -36.21
CA LEU A 187 -2.84 29.56 -36.79
C LEU A 187 -3.01 30.04 -38.26
N THR A 188 -4.20 29.85 -38.85
CA THR A 188 -4.52 30.26 -40.23
C THR A 188 -5.65 31.29 -40.33
N GLY A 189 -5.92 32.06 -39.27
CA GLY A 189 -6.88 33.15 -39.23
C GLY A 189 -6.20 34.52 -39.13
#